data_e173e90ec76c7170753e245cef1d7845
#
_entry.id   e173e90ec76c7170753e245cef1d7845
#
_cell.length_a   1.000
_cell.length_b   1.000
_cell.length_c   1.000
_cell.angle_alpha   90.00
_cell.angle_beta   90.00
_cell.angle_gamma   90.00
#
_symmetry.space_group_name_H-M   'P 1'
#
loop_
_entity.id
_entity.type
_entity.pdbx_description
1 polymer ?
#
loop_
_entity_poly.entity_id
_entity_poly.type
_entity_poly.pdbx_seq_one_letter_code
_entity_poly.pdbx_strand_id
1 'polypeptide(L)'
;MPLHLGILQTDSVLEDLQPRFGDYPSMFEGLFRAEDPTMSFTTYNVQDALPDNLDCDAYLITGCKLSVYDELPWIGALAEFVRQAIEAKKKLLGICFGHQLIAHFFGGEAGPAPVGWAVGVQTSKVVLNPRWMNAVGVPPSALNLVSSHKDQVLKLPDGA
;
A
#
# COMPACT_ATOMS: atom_id res chain seq x y z
N MET A 1 20.10 -10.77 7.47
CA MET A 1 20.23 -9.31 7.64
C MET A 1 18.84 -8.77 7.97
N PRO A 2 18.70 -7.75 8.82
CA PRO A 2 17.41 -7.12 9.09
C PRO A 2 16.81 -6.58 7.77
N LEU A 3 15.50 -6.74 7.60
CA LEU A 3 14.79 -6.27 6.42
C LEU A 3 14.67 -4.74 6.46
N HIS A 4 15.01 -4.08 5.36
CA HIS A 4 14.88 -2.63 5.20
C HIS A 4 13.66 -2.31 4.31
N LEU A 5 12.66 -1.66 4.89
CA LEU A 5 11.42 -1.27 4.20
C LEU A 5 11.40 0.22 3.86
N GLY A 6 11.28 0.54 2.59
CA GLY A 6 10.99 1.90 2.12
C GLY A 6 9.49 2.18 2.21
N ILE A 7 9.09 3.22 2.95
CA ILE A 7 7.70 3.66 3.02
C ILE A 7 7.51 4.84 2.06
N LEU A 8 6.78 4.60 0.97
CA LEU A 8 6.42 5.59 -0.03
C LEU A 8 5.13 6.28 0.43
N GLN A 9 5.28 7.35 1.18
CA GLN A 9 4.18 8.11 1.76
C GLN A 9 3.51 8.97 0.69
N THR A 10 2.24 8.67 0.39
CA THR A 10 1.45 9.35 -0.64
C THR A 10 0.52 10.43 -0.10
N ASP A 11 0.21 10.40 1.19
CA ASP A 11 -0.59 11.39 1.91
C ASP A 11 -0.28 11.32 3.41
N SER A 12 -0.87 12.19 4.19
CA SER A 12 -0.72 12.24 5.64
C SER A 12 -2.09 12.17 6.33
N VAL A 13 -2.09 11.66 7.55
CA VAL A 13 -3.23 11.77 8.46
C VAL A 13 -3.50 13.26 8.73
N LEU A 14 -4.76 13.64 8.89
CA LEU A 14 -5.15 15.01 9.22
C LEU A 14 -4.36 15.51 10.43
N GLU A 15 -3.84 16.75 10.35
CA GLU A 15 -2.91 17.32 11.33
C GLU A 15 -3.44 17.28 12.78
N ASP A 16 -4.73 17.54 12.97
CA ASP A 16 -5.39 17.50 14.29
C ASP A 16 -5.55 16.06 14.85
N LEU A 17 -5.42 15.04 14.03
CA LEU A 17 -5.45 13.63 14.45
C LEU A 17 -4.06 13.04 14.72
N GLN A 18 -3.01 13.58 14.11
CA GLN A 18 -1.65 13.07 14.25
C GLN A 18 -1.12 13.04 15.70
N PRO A 19 -1.40 14.03 16.58
CA PRO A 19 -0.94 13.97 17.97
C PRO A 19 -1.47 12.75 18.75
N ARG A 20 -2.61 12.22 18.33
CA ARG A 20 -3.21 11.03 18.97
C ARG A 20 -2.86 9.72 18.30
N PHE A 21 -2.77 9.71 16.99
CA PHE A 21 -2.68 8.47 16.22
C PHE A 21 -1.35 8.30 15.47
N GLY A 22 -0.55 9.36 15.35
CA GLY A 22 0.62 9.39 14.48
C GLY A 22 0.25 9.62 13.02
N ASP A 23 1.25 9.60 12.15
CA ASP A 23 1.07 9.64 10.71
C ASP A 23 1.30 8.24 10.11
N TYR A 24 0.93 8.03 8.84
CA TYR A 24 1.00 6.73 8.17
C TYR A 24 2.35 6.03 8.34
N PRO A 25 3.51 6.68 8.15
CA PRO A 25 4.78 6.00 8.34
C PRO A 25 4.94 5.42 9.75
N SER A 26 4.66 6.20 10.79
CA SER A 26 4.78 5.76 12.18
C SER A 26 3.82 4.61 12.53
N MET A 27 2.61 4.62 11.94
CA MET A 27 1.65 3.53 12.11
C MET A 27 2.18 2.22 11.51
N PHE A 28 2.71 2.26 10.27
CA PHE A 28 3.27 1.07 9.61
C PHE A 28 4.56 0.60 10.30
N GLU A 29 5.44 1.52 10.69
CA GLU A 29 6.62 1.16 11.48
C GLU A 29 6.24 0.43 12.77
N GLY A 30 5.27 0.94 13.52
CA GLY A 30 4.77 0.30 14.74
C GLY A 30 4.21 -1.09 14.48
N LEU A 31 3.43 -1.25 13.40
CA LEU A 31 2.86 -2.54 13.01
C LEU A 31 3.94 -3.59 12.69
N PHE A 32 4.92 -3.21 11.86
CA PHE A 32 5.98 -4.15 11.45
C PHE A 32 6.99 -4.44 12.57
N ARG A 33 7.34 -3.44 13.40
CA ARG A 33 8.23 -3.64 14.55
C ARG A 33 7.62 -4.54 15.62
N ALA A 34 6.29 -4.61 15.72
CA ALA A 34 5.62 -5.53 16.62
C ALA A 34 5.87 -7.01 16.24
N GLU A 35 6.04 -7.28 14.94
CA GLU A 35 6.32 -8.62 14.42
C GLU A 35 7.84 -8.90 14.32
N ASP A 36 8.62 -7.93 13.85
CA ASP A 36 10.09 -8.03 13.76
C ASP A 36 10.75 -6.72 14.22
N PRO A 37 11.21 -6.65 15.47
CA PRO A 37 11.88 -5.48 16.03
C PRO A 37 13.19 -5.10 15.32
N THR A 38 13.77 -5.99 14.52
CA THR A 38 15.03 -5.76 13.82
C THR A 38 14.87 -4.99 12.50
N MET A 39 13.65 -4.85 11.98
CA MET A 39 13.38 -4.13 10.75
C MET A 39 13.82 -2.66 10.83
N SER A 40 14.37 -2.18 9.72
CA SER A 40 14.70 -0.75 9.52
C SER A 40 13.78 -0.14 8.46
N PHE A 41 13.57 1.17 8.57
CA PHE A 41 12.62 1.90 7.73
C PHE A 41 13.24 3.19 7.21
N THR A 42 12.90 3.54 5.98
CA THR A 42 13.14 4.87 5.41
C THR A 42 11.84 5.37 4.80
N THR A 43 11.40 6.56 5.20
CA THR A 43 10.19 7.19 4.66
C THR A 43 10.56 8.20 3.57
N TYR A 44 9.81 8.16 2.49
CA TYR A 44 9.89 9.07 1.36
C TYR A 44 8.52 9.72 1.15
N ASN A 45 8.40 11.05 1.32
CA ASN A 45 7.21 11.77 0.87
C ASN A 45 7.26 11.90 -0.65
N VAL A 46 6.51 11.05 -1.35
CA VAL A 46 6.60 10.93 -2.81
C VAL A 46 6.02 12.13 -3.57
N GLN A 47 5.28 13.00 -2.89
CA GLN A 47 4.83 14.26 -3.46
C GLN A 47 5.96 15.29 -3.54
N ASP A 48 6.98 15.17 -2.67
CA ASP A 48 8.16 16.04 -2.66
C ASP A 48 9.29 15.44 -3.49
N ALA A 49 9.65 14.19 -3.22
CA ALA A 49 10.70 13.48 -3.93
C ALA A 49 10.55 11.95 -3.82
N LEU A 50 10.85 11.25 -4.91
CA LEU A 50 11.00 9.79 -4.91
C LEU A 50 12.42 9.39 -4.45
N PRO A 51 12.61 8.12 -4.01
CA PRO A 51 13.97 7.61 -3.78
C PRO A 51 14.84 7.71 -5.05
N ASP A 52 16.10 8.11 -4.88
CA ASP A 52 17.05 8.18 -5.99
C ASP A 52 17.48 6.80 -6.50
N ASN A 53 17.28 5.75 -5.70
CA ASN A 53 17.70 4.38 -6.00
C ASN A 53 16.76 3.36 -5.33
N LEU A 54 17.02 2.06 -5.57
CA LEU A 54 16.26 0.93 -5.03
C LEU A 54 17.01 0.22 -3.89
N ASP A 55 17.51 0.95 -2.91
CA ASP A 55 18.34 0.40 -1.83
C ASP A 55 17.55 -0.40 -0.78
N CYS A 56 16.24 -0.18 -0.64
CA CYS A 56 15.42 -0.96 0.26
C CYS A 56 15.14 -2.38 -0.27
N ASP A 57 14.94 -3.33 0.64
CA ASP A 57 14.61 -4.72 0.29
C ASP A 57 13.16 -4.83 -0.23
N ALA A 58 12.28 -4.00 0.31
CA ALA A 58 10.87 -3.92 -0.05
C ALA A 58 10.38 -2.46 0.00
N TYR A 59 9.25 -2.20 -0.65
CA TYR A 59 8.57 -0.89 -0.61
C TYR A 59 7.10 -1.04 -0.27
N LEU A 60 6.60 -0.15 0.60
CA LEU A 60 5.20 -0.03 0.96
C LEU A 60 4.68 1.32 0.45
N ILE A 61 3.60 1.31 -0.33
CA ILE A 61 2.91 2.50 -0.82
C ILE A 61 1.70 2.73 0.08
N THR A 62 1.61 3.88 0.71
CA THR A 62 0.52 4.20 1.66
C THR A 62 -0.81 4.50 0.97
N GLY A 63 -1.84 4.76 1.77
CA GLY A 63 -3.11 5.31 1.30
C GLY A 63 -3.02 6.80 0.97
N CYS A 64 -3.93 7.27 0.12
CA CYS A 64 -4.11 8.68 -0.25
C CYS A 64 -5.59 8.97 -0.41
N LYS A 65 -6.00 10.23 -0.15
CA LYS A 65 -7.36 10.71 -0.41
C LYS A 65 -7.68 10.96 -1.88
N LEU A 66 -6.63 11.04 -2.73
CA LEU A 66 -6.74 11.25 -4.18
C LEU A 66 -6.99 9.93 -4.90
N SER A 67 -7.44 10.02 -6.15
CA SER A 67 -7.60 8.87 -7.04
C SER A 67 -6.34 8.63 -7.87
N VAL A 68 -6.04 7.36 -8.18
CA VAL A 68 -4.84 6.98 -8.96
C VAL A 68 -4.89 7.47 -10.41
N TYR A 69 -6.06 7.86 -10.89
CA TYR A 69 -6.30 8.42 -12.22
C TYR A 69 -6.40 9.96 -12.23
N ASP A 70 -6.10 10.62 -11.09
CA ASP A 70 -5.93 12.08 -11.07
C ASP A 70 -4.67 12.45 -11.86
N GLU A 71 -4.77 13.48 -12.71
CA GLU A 71 -3.69 13.91 -13.61
C GLU A 71 -2.61 14.72 -12.85
N LEU A 72 -1.99 14.10 -11.85
CA LEU A 72 -0.93 14.71 -11.03
C LEU A 72 0.43 14.12 -11.39
N PRO A 73 1.46 14.95 -11.67
CA PRO A 73 2.77 14.48 -12.13
C PRO A 73 3.43 13.46 -11.20
N TRP A 74 3.27 13.61 -9.88
CA TRP A 74 3.88 12.70 -8.89
C TRP A 74 3.28 11.28 -8.97
N ILE A 75 2.02 11.12 -9.37
CA ILE A 75 1.37 9.79 -9.50
C ILE A 75 2.05 9.01 -10.64
N GLY A 76 2.27 9.66 -11.78
CA GLY A 76 2.98 9.04 -12.90
C GLY A 76 4.44 8.73 -12.57
N ALA A 77 5.11 9.63 -11.85
CA ALA A 77 6.49 9.41 -11.40
C ALA A 77 6.57 8.24 -10.40
N LEU A 78 5.62 8.14 -9.47
CA LEU A 78 5.54 7.01 -8.53
C LEU A 78 5.28 5.69 -9.27
N ALA A 79 4.40 5.68 -10.27
CA ALA A 79 4.14 4.50 -11.09
C ALA A 79 5.41 4.04 -11.84
N GLU A 80 6.22 4.98 -12.34
CA GLU A 80 7.50 4.65 -12.97
C GLU A 80 8.52 4.09 -11.98
N PHE A 81 8.61 4.65 -10.77
CA PHE A 81 9.45 4.08 -9.69
C PHE A 81 9.00 2.65 -9.34
N VAL A 82 7.69 2.41 -9.22
CA VAL A 82 7.13 1.09 -8.96
C VAL A 82 7.47 0.11 -10.10
N ARG A 83 7.45 0.55 -11.36
CA ARG A 83 7.89 -0.26 -12.51
C ARG A 83 9.32 -0.72 -12.35
N GLN A 84 10.24 0.20 -12.02
CA GLN A 84 11.64 -0.12 -11.79
C GLN A 84 11.82 -1.09 -10.60
N ALA A 85 11.04 -0.92 -9.53
CA ALA A 85 11.06 -1.84 -8.39
C ALA A 85 10.59 -3.25 -8.77
N ILE A 86 9.56 -3.38 -9.63
CA ILE A 86 9.09 -4.67 -10.16
C ILE A 86 10.19 -5.33 -11.01
N GLU A 87 10.81 -4.59 -11.93
CA GLU A 87 11.91 -5.09 -12.78
C GLU A 87 13.11 -5.54 -11.95
N ALA A 88 13.43 -4.82 -10.88
CA ALA A 88 14.46 -5.18 -9.90
C ALA A 88 14.03 -6.30 -8.94
N LYS A 89 12.81 -6.86 -9.10
CA LYS A 89 12.24 -7.92 -8.26
C LYS A 89 12.13 -7.56 -6.76
N LYS A 90 11.98 -6.28 -6.46
CA LYS A 90 11.69 -5.82 -5.10
C LYS A 90 10.30 -6.25 -4.68
N LYS A 91 10.11 -6.51 -3.39
CA LYS A 91 8.77 -6.78 -2.84
C LYS A 91 8.00 -5.48 -2.73
N LEU A 92 6.71 -5.52 -3.11
CA LEU A 92 5.83 -4.37 -3.07
C LEU A 92 4.59 -4.67 -2.23
N LEU A 93 4.21 -3.71 -1.40
CA LEU A 93 2.96 -3.71 -0.66
C LEU A 93 2.19 -2.43 -1.01
N GLY A 94 0.99 -2.58 -1.54
CA GLY A 94 0.10 -1.45 -1.81
C GLY A 94 -1.05 -1.42 -0.82
N ILE A 95 -1.24 -0.29 -0.13
CA ILE A 95 -2.33 -0.09 0.82
C ILE A 95 -3.29 0.96 0.27
N CYS A 96 -4.58 0.64 0.13
CA CYS A 96 -5.62 1.53 -0.37
C CYS A 96 -5.23 2.15 -1.73
N PHE A 97 -4.79 3.40 -1.76
CA PHE A 97 -4.27 4.06 -2.96
C PHE A 97 -3.12 3.27 -3.61
N GLY A 98 -2.17 2.78 -2.80
CA GLY A 98 -1.05 1.97 -3.32
C GLY A 98 -1.52 0.66 -3.98
N HIS A 99 -2.55 0.00 -3.45
CA HIS A 99 -3.19 -1.17 -4.06
C HIS A 99 -3.86 -0.80 -5.40
N GLN A 100 -4.57 0.31 -5.43
CA GLN A 100 -5.22 0.82 -6.63
C GLN A 100 -4.20 1.25 -7.70
N LEU A 101 -3.08 1.89 -7.29
CA LEU A 101 -2.00 2.30 -8.19
C LEU A 101 -1.37 1.09 -8.89
N ILE A 102 -1.05 0.05 -8.13
CA ILE A 102 -0.50 -1.18 -8.71
C ILE A 102 -1.49 -1.78 -9.71
N ALA A 103 -2.78 -1.85 -9.39
CA ALA A 103 -3.77 -2.37 -10.32
C ALA A 103 -3.87 -1.50 -11.58
N HIS A 104 -4.00 -0.17 -11.42
CA HIS A 104 -4.25 0.76 -12.52
C HIS A 104 -3.10 0.78 -13.55
N PHE A 105 -1.84 0.81 -13.09
CA PHE A 105 -0.69 0.97 -13.98
C PHE A 105 -0.07 -0.33 -14.47
N PHE A 106 -0.43 -1.51 -13.92
CA PHE A 106 0.23 -2.77 -14.23
C PHE A 106 -0.72 -3.87 -14.75
N GLY A 107 -1.68 -3.48 -15.59
CA GLY A 107 -2.52 -4.41 -16.35
C GLY A 107 -3.81 -4.85 -15.66
N GLY A 108 -4.08 -4.31 -14.46
CA GLY A 108 -5.38 -4.40 -13.80
C GLY A 108 -6.27 -3.20 -14.11
N GLU A 109 -7.22 -2.93 -13.20
CA GLU A 109 -8.14 -1.80 -13.29
C GLU A 109 -8.50 -1.30 -11.90
N ALA A 110 -8.47 0.00 -11.70
CA ALA A 110 -8.98 0.67 -10.51
C ALA A 110 -9.97 1.76 -10.92
N GLY A 111 -11.01 1.94 -10.13
CA GLY A 111 -12.04 2.93 -10.41
C GLY A 111 -13.08 3.04 -9.31
N PRO A 112 -14.09 3.91 -9.49
CA PRO A 112 -15.15 4.10 -8.50
C PRO A 112 -15.88 2.79 -8.19
N ALA A 113 -16.06 2.51 -6.90
CA ALA A 113 -16.85 1.36 -6.47
C ALA A 113 -18.32 1.51 -6.92
N PRO A 114 -18.95 0.49 -7.52
CA PRO A 114 -20.35 0.57 -7.96
C PRO A 114 -21.33 0.93 -6.84
N VAL A 115 -20.98 0.59 -5.60
CA VAL A 115 -21.78 0.88 -4.40
C VAL A 115 -21.42 2.21 -3.72
N GLY A 116 -20.49 2.97 -4.26
CA GLY A 116 -20.01 4.22 -3.69
C GLY A 116 -19.02 4.03 -2.54
N TRP A 117 -19.10 4.89 -1.51
CA TRP A 117 -18.19 4.86 -0.38
C TRP A 117 -18.30 3.60 0.46
N ALA A 118 -17.17 2.93 0.67
CA ALA A 118 -17.01 1.87 1.68
C ALA A 118 -16.40 2.49 2.94
N VAL A 119 -17.20 2.61 4.01
CA VAL A 119 -16.78 3.18 5.29
C VAL A 119 -17.11 2.23 6.44
N GLY A 120 -16.16 2.05 7.34
CA GLY A 120 -16.30 1.16 8.50
C GLY A 120 -15.70 -0.23 8.27
N VAL A 121 -16.11 -1.20 9.09
CA VAL A 121 -15.59 -2.57 8.98
C VAL A 121 -16.25 -3.29 7.81
N GLN A 122 -15.42 -3.71 6.85
CA GLN A 122 -15.83 -4.51 5.69
C GLN A 122 -15.32 -5.94 5.84
N THR A 123 -16.20 -6.91 5.58
CA THR A 123 -15.84 -8.34 5.57
C THR A 123 -15.48 -8.75 4.15
N SER A 124 -14.23 -9.10 3.92
CA SER A 124 -13.73 -9.61 2.64
C SER A 124 -13.56 -11.12 2.70
N LYS A 125 -14.13 -11.84 1.73
CA LYS A 125 -13.93 -13.29 1.60
C LYS A 125 -12.55 -13.55 1.01
N VAL A 126 -11.79 -14.45 1.61
CA VAL A 126 -10.50 -14.91 1.08
C VAL A 126 -10.79 -15.94 -0.02
N VAL A 127 -10.57 -15.57 -1.28
CA VAL A 127 -10.82 -16.42 -2.45
C VAL A 127 -9.58 -17.16 -2.95
N LEU A 128 -8.39 -16.62 -2.64
CA LEU A 128 -7.10 -17.22 -2.91
C LEU A 128 -6.29 -17.26 -1.62
N ASN A 129 -5.54 -18.34 -1.44
CA ASN A 129 -4.76 -18.56 -0.24
C ASN A 129 -3.29 -18.78 -0.60
N PRO A 130 -2.54 -17.68 -0.85
CA PRO A 130 -1.13 -17.78 -1.17
C PRO A 130 -0.33 -18.28 0.05
N ARG A 131 0.85 -18.86 -0.21
CA ARG A 131 1.68 -19.49 0.83
C ARG A 131 2.03 -18.55 1.98
N TRP A 132 2.20 -17.25 1.73
CA TRP A 132 2.53 -16.27 2.76
C TRP A 132 1.37 -16.03 3.75
N MET A 133 0.12 -16.27 3.38
CA MET A 133 -1.03 -16.21 4.31
C MET A 133 -1.10 -17.43 5.25
N ASN A 134 -0.36 -18.48 4.96
CA ASN A 134 -0.34 -19.72 5.76
C ASN A 134 0.72 -19.72 6.88
N ALA A 135 1.49 -18.65 7.03
CA ALA A 135 2.62 -18.59 7.97
C ALA A 135 2.21 -18.75 9.45
N VAL A 136 0.95 -18.50 9.79
CA VAL A 136 0.39 -18.53 11.16
C VAL A 136 -0.65 -19.64 11.40
N GLY A 137 -0.73 -20.66 10.55
CA GLY A 137 -1.67 -21.77 10.73
C GLY A 137 -2.75 -21.85 9.65
N VAL A 138 -3.99 -22.22 10.02
CA VAL A 138 -5.11 -22.32 9.06
C VAL A 138 -5.46 -20.92 8.54
N PRO A 139 -5.43 -20.69 7.22
CA PRO A 139 -5.73 -19.38 6.66
C PRO A 139 -7.18 -18.99 6.95
N PRO A 140 -7.43 -17.72 7.21
CA PRO A 140 -8.79 -17.24 7.42
C PRO A 140 -9.63 -17.38 6.15
N SER A 141 -10.89 -17.76 6.31
CA SER A 141 -11.86 -17.78 5.18
C SER A 141 -12.38 -16.37 4.85
N ALA A 142 -12.26 -15.44 5.78
CA ALA A 142 -12.66 -14.05 5.63
C ALA A 142 -11.77 -13.13 6.50
N LEU A 143 -11.65 -11.88 6.07
CA LEU A 143 -10.94 -10.81 6.77
C LEU A 143 -11.89 -9.65 7.04
N ASN A 144 -11.85 -9.14 8.26
CA ASN A 144 -12.53 -7.91 8.63
C ASN A 144 -11.53 -6.76 8.64
N LEU A 145 -11.68 -5.83 7.70
CA LEU A 145 -10.78 -4.69 7.56
C LEU A 145 -11.55 -3.38 7.69
N VAL A 146 -10.95 -2.42 8.40
CA VAL A 146 -11.48 -1.06 8.42
C VAL A 146 -11.22 -0.42 7.07
N SER A 147 -12.25 0.08 6.43
CA SER A 147 -12.20 0.70 5.11
C SER A 147 -12.71 2.14 5.18
N SER A 148 -12.09 3.00 4.37
CA SER A 148 -12.55 4.35 4.08
C SER A 148 -12.07 4.71 2.67
N HIS A 149 -12.80 4.24 1.66
CA HIS A 149 -12.45 4.49 0.27
C HIS A 149 -13.70 4.55 -0.62
N LYS A 150 -13.61 5.29 -1.72
CA LYS A 150 -14.60 5.38 -2.79
C LYS A 150 -14.21 4.53 -3.97
N ASP A 151 -12.90 4.48 -4.26
CA ASP A 151 -12.35 3.73 -5.38
C ASP A 151 -11.92 2.33 -4.93
N GLN A 152 -11.97 1.38 -5.85
CA GLN A 152 -11.56 0.00 -5.58
C GLN A 152 -10.83 -0.60 -6.78
N VAL A 153 -10.12 -1.70 -6.55
CA VAL A 153 -9.58 -2.53 -7.62
C VAL A 153 -10.71 -3.35 -8.22
N LEU A 154 -10.98 -3.14 -9.50
CA LEU A 154 -12.01 -3.82 -10.27
C LEU A 154 -11.46 -5.07 -10.96
N LYS A 155 -10.18 -5.04 -11.32
CA LYS A 155 -9.44 -6.14 -11.93
C LYS A 155 -8.03 -6.17 -11.36
N LEU A 156 -7.57 -7.33 -10.89
CA LEU A 156 -6.19 -7.51 -10.45
C LEU A 156 -5.23 -7.48 -11.64
N PRO A 157 -3.99 -6.97 -11.46
CA PRO A 157 -2.95 -7.08 -12.47
C PRO A 157 -2.48 -8.53 -12.61
N ASP A 158 -1.87 -8.84 -13.76
CA ASP A 158 -1.31 -10.18 -14.00
C ASP A 158 -0.15 -10.43 -13.02
N GLY A 159 -0.20 -11.54 -12.31
CA GLY A 159 0.82 -11.96 -11.35
C GLY A 159 0.69 -11.37 -9.93
N ALA A 160 -0.44 -10.74 -9.60
CA ALA A 160 -0.76 -10.29 -8.24
C ALA A 160 -1.37 -11.42 -7.37
#